data_c05e7ad8c7b92901cb0fc15685703f8e
#
_entry.id   c05e7ad8c7b92901cb0fc15685703f8e
#
_cell.length_a   1.000
_cell.length_b   1.000
_cell.length_c   1.000
_cell.angle_alpha   90.00
_cell.angle_beta   90.00
_cell.angle_gamma   90.00
#
_symmetry.space_group_name_H-M   'P 1'
#
loop_
_entity.id
_entity.type
_entity.pdbx_description
1 polymer ?
#
loop_
_entity_poly.entity_id
_entity_poly.type
_entity_poly.pdbx_seq_one_letter_code
_entity_poly.pdbx_strand_id
1 'polypeptide(L)'
;EPLTTLWDDILSNNLHNEGGVSFPKGKKPEHLIKRVLELATDENDWFLDSFLGSGTSIAVAQKMRRRYIGIEMGEQAYTHCKTRLDSIIDNTDSSGVTKAVGWEGGGGYHFYELAPSLLVKNDKLPIYQINPEYNFDMICEAICKIEGFKYRPKDVFHGYSSEKRFIHVTMEFVNAAYITSLSAHLAEGESLLIYGTKVQSNMVLPDNIEVKKIPKDLLEKCVFESEVR
;
A
#
# COMPACT_ATOMS: atom_id res chain seq x y z
N GLU A 1 -33.00 -23.86 -4.35
CA GLU A 1 -32.59 -24.66 -5.51
C GLU A 1 -31.11 -25.04 -5.38
N PRO A 2 -30.71 -26.24 -5.85
CA PRO A 2 -29.30 -26.59 -5.82
C PRO A 2 -28.51 -25.70 -6.77
N LEU A 3 -27.33 -25.25 -6.34
CA LEU A 3 -26.42 -24.48 -7.15
C LEU A 3 -25.92 -25.34 -8.33
N THR A 4 -26.11 -24.83 -9.52
CA THR A 4 -25.61 -25.44 -10.76
C THR A 4 -24.38 -24.71 -11.27
N THR A 5 -23.66 -25.31 -12.19
CA THR A 5 -22.50 -24.65 -12.88
C THR A 5 -22.96 -23.71 -14.00
N LEU A 6 -24.24 -23.74 -14.34
CA LEU A 6 -24.84 -22.86 -15.34
C LEU A 6 -25.64 -21.74 -14.63
N TRP A 7 -25.31 -20.49 -14.89
CA TRP A 7 -25.94 -19.30 -14.32
C TRP A 7 -26.56 -18.44 -15.44
N ASP A 8 -27.63 -18.92 -16.01
CA ASP A 8 -28.35 -18.29 -17.11
C ASP A 8 -29.38 -17.22 -16.65
N ASP A 9 -29.60 -17.12 -15.35
CA ASP A 9 -30.46 -16.13 -14.70
C ASP A 9 -29.80 -14.76 -14.53
N ILE A 10 -28.47 -14.65 -14.73
CA ILE A 10 -27.75 -13.40 -14.60
C ILE A 10 -27.66 -12.71 -15.96
N LEU A 11 -28.57 -11.77 -16.18
CA LEU A 11 -28.60 -11.00 -17.43
C LEU A 11 -27.53 -9.89 -17.41
N SER A 12 -26.83 -9.75 -18.53
CA SER A 12 -25.85 -8.67 -18.75
C SER A 12 -26.47 -7.41 -19.38
N ASN A 13 -27.78 -7.22 -19.22
CA ASN A 13 -28.51 -6.09 -19.78
C ASN A 13 -28.24 -4.82 -18.95
N ASN A 14 -28.11 -3.68 -19.60
CA ASN A 14 -27.94 -2.35 -18.96
C ASN A 14 -26.67 -2.16 -18.11
N LEU A 15 -25.62 -2.94 -18.34
CA LEU A 15 -24.35 -2.80 -17.62
C LEU A 15 -23.73 -1.41 -17.76
N HIS A 16 -24.02 -0.69 -18.83
CA HIS A 16 -23.48 0.66 -19.07
C HIS A 16 -23.84 1.66 -17.97
N ASN A 17 -25.02 1.52 -17.36
CA ASN A 17 -25.51 2.43 -16.32
C ASN A 17 -25.21 1.95 -14.89
N GLU A 18 -24.79 0.72 -14.71
CA GLU A 18 -24.54 0.16 -13.39
C GLU A 18 -23.29 0.80 -12.76
N GLY A 19 -23.43 1.32 -11.54
CA GLY A 19 -22.36 2.00 -10.81
C GLY A 19 -21.94 3.34 -11.40
N GLY A 20 -22.76 3.96 -12.29
CA GLY A 20 -22.50 5.30 -12.81
C GLY A 20 -21.28 5.45 -13.74
N VAL A 21 -20.60 4.37 -14.09
CA VAL A 21 -19.40 4.40 -14.93
C VAL A 21 -19.57 3.56 -16.19
N SER A 22 -19.09 4.07 -17.31
CA SER A 22 -19.15 3.38 -18.61
C SER A 22 -17.81 2.69 -18.90
N PHE A 23 -17.83 1.35 -18.97
CA PHE A 23 -16.63 0.55 -19.26
C PHE A 23 -16.95 -0.45 -20.39
N PRO A 24 -16.71 -0.08 -21.65
CA PRO A 24 -17.02 -0.92 -22.79
C PRO A 24 -16.20 -2.21 -22.78
N LYS A 25 -16.86 -3.32 -23.12
CA LYS A 25 -16.23 -4.63 -23.35
C LYS A 25 -15.58 -5.36 -22.15
N GLY A 26 -15.81 -4.93 -20.93
CA GLY A 26 -15.16 -5.62 -19.80
C GLY A 26 -15.94 -5.64 -18.49
N LYS A 27 -16.95 -4.80 -18.36
CA LYS A 27 -17.73 -4.67 -17.15
C LYS A 27 -18.53 -5.94 -16.83
N LYS A 28 -18.44 -6.40 -15.59
CA LYS A 28 -19.22 -7.55 -15.11
C LYS A 28 -20.47 -7.05 -14.38
N PRO A 29 -21.61 -7.79 -14.44
CA PRO A 29 -22.78 -7.45 -13.63
C PRO A 29 -22.50 -7.58 -12.14
N GLU A 30 -22.99 -6.64 -11.35
CA GLU A 30 -22.86 -6.73 -9.87
C GLU A 30 -23.55 -7.98 -9.30
N HIS A 31 -24.66 -8.43 -9.89
CA HIS A 31 -25.34 -9.66 -9.49
C HIS A 31 -24.46 -10.92 -9.63
N LEU A 32 -23.59 -10.97 -10.64
CA LEU A 32 -22.63 -12.05 -10.79
C LEU A 32 -21.62 -12.06 -9.64
N ILE A 33 -21.03 -10.91 -9.36
CA ILE A 33 -20.03 -10.78 -8.27
C ILE A 33 -20.69 -11.02 -6.91
N LYS A 34 -21.92 -10.53 -6.72
CA LYS A 34 -22.70 -10.81 -5.49
C LYS A 34 -22.79 -12.33 -5.25
N ARG A 35 -23.19 -13.11 -6.25
CA ARG A 35 -23.29 -14.55 -6.14
C ARG A 35 -21.97 -15.22 -5.80
N VAL A 36 -20.88 -14.78 -6.46
CA VAL A 36 -19.53 -15.29 -6.15
C VAL A 36 -19.15 -15.02 -4.71
N LEU A 37 -19.40 -13.79 -4.22
CA LEU A 37 -19.07 -13.43 -2.83
C LEU A 37 -19.93 -14.15 -1.80
N GLU A 38 -21.22 -14.39 -2.10
CA GLU A 38 -22.13 -15.17 -1.23
C GLU A 38 -21.70 -16.63 -1.08
N LEU A 39 -21.05 -17.18 -2.11
CA LEU A 39 -20.58 -18.56 -2.11
C LEU A 39 -19.23 -18.75 -1.44
N ALA A 40 -18.38 -17.73 -1.49
CA ALA A 40 -16.96 -17.86 -1.16
C ALA A 40 -16.55 -17.09 0.10
N THR A 41 -17.40 -16.17 0.61
CA THR A 41 -17.02 -15.27 1.70
C THR A 41 -18.18 -14.99 2.65
N ASP A 42 -17.85 -14.70 3.90
CA ASP A 42 -18.75 -14.13 4.90
C ASP A 42 -18.54 -12.62 5.07
N GLU A 43 -19.40 -11.96 5.85
CA GLU A 43 -19.27 -10.55 6.20
C GLU A 43 -17.95 -10.30 6.93
N ASN A 44 -17.23 -9.23 6.57
CA ASN A 44 -15.88 -8.87 7.06
C ASN A 44 -14.72 -9.75 6.57
N ASP A 45 -14.94 -10.72 5.71
CA ASP A 45 -13.86 -11.44 5.06
C ASP A 45 -13.08 -10.56 4.08
N TRP A 46 -11.82 -10.94 3.81
CA TRP A 46 -10.99 -10.26 2.84
C TRP A 46 -11.23 -10.76 1.43
N PHE A 47 -11.41 -9.82 0.53
CA PHE A 47 -11.53 -10.03 -0.91
C PHE A 47 -10.39 -9.30 -1.64
N LEU A 48 -9.73 -9.97 -2.56
CA LEU A 48 -8.67 -9.39 -3.39
C LEU A 48 -9.05 -9.47 -4.87
N ASP A 49 -8.98 -8.33 -5.57
CA ASP A 49 -9.02 -8.28 -7.02
C ASP A 49 -7.82 -7.49 -7.55
N SER A 50 -6.91 -8.18 -8.24
CA SER A 50 -5.68 -7.61 -8.79
C SER A 50 -5.84 -7.01 -10.19
N PHE A 51 -7.04 -7.04 -10.76
CA PHE A 51 -7.34 -6.53 -12.11
C PHE A 51 -8.72 -5.86 -12.13
N LEU A 52 -8.89 -4.79 -11.36
CA LEU A 52 -10.19 -4.17 -11.06
C LEU A 52 -10.98 -3.71 -12.28
N GLY A 53 -10.32 -3.20 -13.32
CA GLY A 53 -10.98 -2.64 -14.48
C GLY A 53 -12.00 -1.56 -14.13
N SER A 54 -13.28 -1.88 -14.21
CA SER A 54 -14.37 -0.95 -13.85
C SER A 54 -14.71 -0.88 -12.36
N GLY A 55 -14.02 -1.62 -11.49
CA GLY A 55 -14.25 -1.65 -10.05
C GLY A 55 -15.53 -2.36 -9.60
N THR A 56 -16.13 -3.22 -10.42
CA THR A 56 -17.38 -3.92 -10.05
C THR A 56 -17.20 -4.77 -8.81
N SER A 57 -16.09 -5.50 -8.69
CA SER A 57 -15.82 -6.43 -7.61
C SER A 57 -15.75 -5.73 -6.24
N ILE A 58 -14.99 -4.64 -6.15
CA ILE A 58 -14.88 -3.86 -4.90
C ILE A 58 -16.16 -3.09 -4.58
N ALA A 59 -16.91 -2.67 -5.61
CA ALA A 59 -18.23 -2.06 -5.43
C ALA A 59 -19.19 -3.01 -4.72
N VAL A 60 -19.25 -4.26 -5.16
CA VAL A 60 -20.10 -5.29 -4.54
C VAL A 60 -19.56 -5.68 -3.17
N ALA A 61 -18.24 -5.82 -3.01
CA ALA A 61 -17.62 -6.10 -1.72
C ALA A 61 -17.95 -5.02 -0.68
N GLN A 62 -17.90 -3.73 -1.04
CA GLN A 62 -18.32 -2.61 -0.17
C GLN A 62 -19.80 -2.75 0.21
N LYS A 63 -20.69 -2.91 -0.76
CA LYS A 63 -22.15 -3.04 -0.54
C LYS A 63 -22.52 -4.26 0.31
N MET A 64 -21.71 -5.32 0.25
CA MET A 64 -21.90 -6.55 1.02
C MET A 64 -21.08 -6.59 2.33
N ARG A 65 -20.43 -5.50 2.71
CA ARG A 65 -19.64 -5.37 3.94
C ARG A 65 -18.46 -6.37 4.03
N ARG A 66 -17.84 -6.66 2.90
CA ARG A 66 -16.56 -7.36 2.86
C ARG A 66 -15.43 -6.36 2.92
N ARG A 67 -14.30 -6.76 3.50
CA ARG A 67 -13.03 -6.01 3.35
C ARG A 67 -12.48 -6.31 1.97
N TYR A 68 -11.83 -5.34 1.35
CA TYR A 68 -11.29 -5.56 0.01
C TYR A 68 -9.94 -4.88 -0.19
N ILE A 69 -9.17 -5.49 -1.08
CA ILE A 69 -7.97 -4.92 -1.68
C ILE A 69 -8.19 -4.98 -3.19
N GLY A 70 -8.11 -3.84 -3.84
CA GLY A 70 -8.26 -3.73 -5.28
C GLY A 70 -7.03 -3.11 -5.92
N ILE A 71 -6.56 -3.65 -7.04
CA ILE A 71 -5.39 -3.17 -7.77
C ILE A 71 -5.80 -2.86 -9.20
N GLU A 72 -5.44 -1.66 -9.68
CA GLU A 72 -5.62 -1.24 -11.07
C GLU A 72 -4.43 -0.38 -11.48
N MET A 73 -3.81 -0.71 -12.61
CA MET A 73 -2.63 0.01 -13.12
C MET A 73 -2.99 1.22 -13.99
N GLY A 74 -4.19 1.22 -14.58
CA GLY A 74 -4.60 2.24 -15.52
C GLY A 74 -5.34 3.39 -14.88
N GLU A 75 -5.62 4.41 -15.66
CA GLU A 75 -6.44 5.58 -15.30
C GLU A 75 -7.83 5.19 -14.78
N GLN A 76 -8.27 3.96 -15.03
CA GLN A 76 -9.50 3.40 -14.52
C GLN A 76 -9.55 3.37 -12.99
N ALA A 77 -8.40 3.30 -12.32
CA ALA A 77 -8.30 3.42 -10.86
C ALA A 77 -9.01 4.71 -10.37
N TYR A 78 -8.76 5.82 -11.05
CA TYR A 78 -9.33 7.14 -10.74
C TYR A 78 -10.70 7.35 -11.37
N THR A 79 -10.80 7.12 -12.67
CA THR A 79 -11.97 7.50 -13.45
C THR A 79 -13.16 6.56 -13.24
N HIS A 80 -12.94 5.33 -12.82
CA HIS A 80 -13.96 4.31 -12.62
C HIS A 80 -14.02 3.81 -11.18
N CYS A 81 -12.93 3.21 -10.67
CA CYS A 81 -12.95 2.56 -9.36
C CYS A 81 -13.22 3.55 -8.22
N LYS A 82 -12.45 4.64 -8.19
CA LYS A 82 -12.63 5.70 -7.18
C LYS A 82 -14.00 6.34 -7.27
N THR A 83 -14.41 6.79 -8.46
CA THR A 83 -15.71 7.43 -8.70
C THR A 83 -16.87 6.54 -8.26
N ARG A 84 -16.79 5.24 -8.55
CA ARG A 84 -17.82 4.27 -8.18
C ARG A 84 -17.86 4.05 -6.67
N LEU A 85 -16.72 3.91 -6.00
CA LEU A 85 -16.69 3.78 -4.53
C LEU A 85 -17.21 5.03 -3.82
N ASP A 86 -16.82 6.21 -4.28
CA ASP A 86 -17.30 7.48 -3.72
C ASP A 86 -18.86 7.54 -3.78
N SER A 87 -19.44 7.21 -4.94
CA SER A 87 -20.91 7.20 -5.10
C SER A 87 -21.62 6.16 -4.22
N ILE A 88 -20.99 5.03 -3.96
CA ILE A 88 -21.52 3.99 -3.07
C ILE A 88 -21.48 4.45 -1.61
N ILE A 89 -20.36 5.02 -1.18
CA ILE A 89 -20.18 5.53 0.19
C ILE A 89 -21.15 6.69 0.47
N ASP A 90 -21.29 7.60 -0.49
CA ASP A 90 -22.20 8.76 -0.40
C ASP A 90 -23.68 8.40 -0.60
N ASN A 91 -24.00 7.12 -0.80
CA ASN A 91 -25.35 6.61 -1.05
C ASN A 91 -26.05 7.24 -2.27
N THR A 92 -25.29 7.61 -3.27
CA THR A 92 -25.82 8.16 -4.54
C THR A 92 -25.97 7.08 -5.63
N ASP A 93 -25.30 5.92 -5.49
CA ASP A 93 -25.48 4.78 -6.37
C ASP A 93 -26.68 3.92 -5.94
N SER A 94 -27.73 3.97 -6.75
CA SER A 94 -28.94 3.14 -6.57
C SER A 94 -28.98 1.91 -7.49
N SER A 95 -27.91 1.66 -8.24
CA SER A 95 -27.83 0.63 -9.28
C SER A 95 -27.38 -0.74 -8.76
N GLY A 96 -27.35 -1.71 -9.65
CA GLY A 96 -26.82 -3.05 -9.39
C GLY A 96 -27.50 -3.74 -8.21
N VAL A 97 -26.70 -4.18 -7.25
CA VAL A 97 -27.19 -4.94 -6.09
C VAL A 97 -27.59 -4.07 -4.90
N THR A 98 -27.48 -2.75 -4.99
CA THR A 98 -27.73 -1.81 -3.88
C THR A 98 -29.01 -2.13 -3.11
N LYS A 99 -30.14 -2.25 -3.81
CA LYS A 99 -31.44 -2.60 -3.18
C LYS A 99 -31.50 -4.03 -2.66
N ALA A 100 -30.89 -4.96 -3.40
CA ALA A 100 -30.95 -6.39 -3.08
C ALA A 100 -30.18 -6.73 -1.79
N VAL A 101 -29.15 -5.93 -1.44
CA VAL A 101 -28.35 -6.11 -0.22
C VAL A 101 -28.70 -5.10 0.88
N GLY A 102 -29.67 -4.20 0.64
CA GLY A 102 -30.07 -3.18 1.61
C GLY A 102 -28.97 -2.19 1.96
N TRP A 103 -28.13 -1.80 0.97
CA TRP A 103 -27.06 -0.84 1.18
C TRP A 103 -27.61 0.58 1.31
N GLU A 104 -27.20 1.29 2.36
CA GLU A 104 -27.64 2.65 2.70
C GLU A 104 -26.48 3.65 2.78
N GLY A 105 -25.32 3.30 2.19
CA GLY A 105 -24.13 4.14 2.23
C GLY A 105 -23.23 3.90 3.43
N GLY A 106 -22.17 4.70 3.53
CA GLY A 106 -21.22 4.69 4.64
C GLY A 106 -20.00 3.82 4.42
N GLY A 107 -19.18 3.74 5.48
CA GLY A 107 -17.86 3.14 5.40
C GLY A 107 -16.82 4.08 4.77
N GLY A 108 -15.75 3.50 4.24
CA GLY A 108 -14.67 4.24 3.60
C GLY A 108 -13.61 3.29 3.06
N TYR A 109 -12.65 3.84 2.34
CA TYR A 109 -11.51 3.12 1.81
C TYR A 109 -10.25 3.98 1.88
N HIS A 110 -9.09 3.34 1.78
CA HIS A 110 -7.82 4.02 1.54
C HIS A 110 -7.44 3.88 0.07
N PHE A 111 -7.13 4.98 -0.56
CA PHE A 111 -6.61 5.00 -1.92
C PHE A 111 -5.10 5.23 -1.87
N TYR A 112 -4.35 4.33 -2.50
CA TYR A 112 -2.89 4.39 -2.54
C TYR A 112 -2.40 4.46 -3.98
N GLU A 113 -1.37 5.26 -4.19
CA GLU A 113 -0.59 5.24 -5.41
C GLU A 113 0.71 4.48 -5.16
N LEU A 114 1.11 3.65 -6.12
CA LEU A 114 2.40 3.00 -6.05
C LEU A 114 3.51 4.04 -6.28
N ALA A 115 4.31 4.26 -5.27
CA ALA A 115 5.49 5.11 -5.41
C ALA A 115 6.49 4.49 -6.41
N PRO A 116 7.29 5.30 -7.11
CA PRO A 116 8.39 4.78 -7.91
C PRO A 116 9.36 3.98 -7.05
N SER A 117 10.16 3.11 -7.67
CA SER A 117 11.17 2.32 -6.93
C SER A 117 12.13 3.23 -6.17
N LEU A 118 12.34 2.97 -4.88
CA LEU A 118 13.29 3.72 -4.04
C LEU A 118 14.73 3.60 -4.57
N LEU A 119 15.08 2.42 -5.06
CA LEU A 119 16.40 2.13 -5.62
C LEU A 119 16.30 1.87 -7.12
N VAL A 120 17.16 2.52 -7.87
CA VAL A 120 17.26 2.39 -9.34
C VAL A 120 18.70 2.06 -9.73
N LYS A 121 18.86 1.36 -10.85
CA LYS A 121 20.21 1.14 -11.43
C LYS A 121 20.79 2.46 -11.91
N ASN A 122 22.06 2.68 -11.67
CA ASN A 122 22.77 3.84 -12.22
C ASN A 122 23.03 3.60 -13.71
N ASP A 123 22.79 4.61 -14.55
CA ASP A 123 22.93 4.48 -16.01
C ASP A 123 24.36 4.27 -16.48
N LYS A 124 25.34 4.68 -15.68
CA LYS A 124 26.77 4.68 -16.04
C LYS A 124 27.60 3.63 -15.30
N LEU A 125 27.13 3.20 -14.15
CA LEU A 125 27.88 2.29 -13.26
C LEU A 125 26.98 1.09 -12.88
N PRO A 126 27.55 -0.11 -12.73
CA PRO A 126 26.80 -1.30 -12.32
C PRO A 126 26.48 -1.29 -10.82
N ILE A 127 25.88 -0.20 -10.35
CA ILE A 127 25.49 0.00 -8.94
C ILE A 127 24.04 0.49 -8.86
N TYR A 128 23.42 0.25 -7.71
CA TYR A 128 22.15 0.86 -7.37
C TYR A 128 22.36 2.17 -6.63
N GLN A 129 21.44 3.09 -6.83
CA GLN A 129 21.38 4.39 -6.17
C GLN A 129 19.94 4.68 -5.75
N ILE A 130 19.78 5.64 -4.83
CA ILE A 130 18.44 6.17 -4.53
C ILE A 130 17.90 6.83 -5.79
N ASN A 131 16.63 6.57 -6.08
CA ASN A 131 15.93 7.20 -7.19
C ASN A 131 15.93 8.72 -7.01
N PRO A 132 16.43 9.50 -8.00
CA PRO A 132 16.47 10.96 -7.92
C PRO A 132 15.11 11.65 -7.76
N GLU A 133 14.00 10.95 -8.05
CA GLU A 133 12.65 11.46 -7.84
C GLU A 133 12.26 11.53 -6.35
N TYR A 134 13.00 10.87 -5.48
CA TYR A 134 12.74 10.87 -4.04
C TYR A 134 13.36 12.11 -3.38
N ASN A 135 12.53 12.91 -2.73
CA ASN A 135 13.00 13.89 -1.77
C ASN A 135 13.37 13.22 -0.43
N PHE A 136 13.97 13.97 0.49
CA PHE A 136 14.44 13.43 1.75
C PHE A 136 13.32 12.83 2.61
N ASP A 137 12.16 13.47 2.67
CA ASP A 137 11.02 12.98 3.47
C ASP A 137 10.47 11.67 2.91
N MET A 138 10.38 11.54 1.59
CA MET A 138 9.99 10.30 0.92
C MET A 138 10.98 9.16 1.20
N ILE A 139 12.29 9.47 1.23
CA ILE A 139 13.33 8.49 1.59
C ILE A 139 13.14 8.02 3.04
N CYS A 140 12.93 8.95 3.96
CA CYS A 140 12.69 8.63 5.37
C CYS A 140 11.44 7.76 5.55
N GLU A 141 10.35 8.11 4.88
CA GLU A 141 9.10 7.35 4.93
C GLU A 141 9.27 5.94 4.35
N ALA A 142 9.92 5.81 3.19
CA ALA A 142 10.18 4.53 2.55
C ALA A 142 11.06 3.62 3.42
N ILE A 143 12.13 4.15 4.00
CA ILE A 143 13.02 3.40 4.91
C ILE A 143 12.26 2.98 6.16
N CYS A 144 11.45 3.84 6.76
CA CYS A 144 10.59 3.49 7.89
C CYS A 144 9.68 2.31 7.55
N LYS A 145 9.01 2.33 6.40
CA LYS A 145 8.14 1.24 5.95
C LYS A 145 8.89 -0.08 5.73
N ILE A 146 10.05 -0.03 5.09
CA ILE A 146 10.90 -1.21 4.84
C ILE A 146 11.36 -1.85 6.16
N GLU A 147 11.69 -1.04 7.16
CA GLU A 147 12.15 -1.49 8.48
C GLU A 147 11.00 -1.79 9.47
N GLY A 148 9.74 -1.61 9.07
CA GLY A 148 8.59 -1.85 9.93
C GLY A 148 8.34 -0.77 10.99
N PHE A 149 8.88 0.44 10.77
CA PHE A 149 8.65 1.60 11.62
C PHE A 149 7.46 2.40 11.12
N LYS A 150 6.74 3.02 12.06
CA LYS A 150 5.74 4.02 11.74
C LYS A 150 6.43 5.35 11.46
N TYR A 151 6.32 5.85 10.24
CA TYR A 151 6.85 7.18 9.89
C TYR A 151 6.08 8.27 10.65
N ARG A 152 6.77 8.97 11.50
CA ARG A 152 6.28 10.12 12.27
C ARG A 152 7.46 10.95 12.74
N PRO A 153 7.90 11.91 11.93
CA PRO A 153 9.03 12.77 12.29
C PRO A 153 8.75 13.55 13.58
N LYS A 154 9.70 13.49 14.49
CA LYS A 154 9.69 14.26 15.74
C LYS A 154 11.13 14.49 16.19
N ASP A 155 11.51 15.73 16.40
CA ASP A 155 12.87 16.15 16.78
C ASP A 155 13.91 15.60 15.78
N VAL A 156 14.82 14.74 16.24
CA VAL A 156 15.85 14.11 15.42
C VAL A 156 15.43 12.77 14.84
N PHE A 157 14.28 12.22 15.23
CA PHE A 157 13.82 10.89 14.79
C PHE A 157 12.78 11.00 13.68
N HIS A 158 12.82 10.07 12.72
CA HIS A 158 11.91 10.04 11.59
C HIS A 158 10.76 9.05 11.77
N GLY A 159 10.92 8.08 12.68
CA GLY A 159 9.88 7.10 12.97
C GLY A 159 10.15 6.32 14.24
N TYR A 160 9.19 5.51 14.64
CA TYR A 160 9.26 4.68 15.83
C TYR A 160 8.56 3.34 15.63
N SER A 161 8.94 2.33 16.41
CA SER A 161 8.26 1.05 16.54
C SER A 161 7.65 0.88 17.94
N SER A 162 6.80 -0.15 18.12
CA SER A 162 6.17 -0.50 19.39
C SER A 162 7.16 -0.92 20.51
N GLU A 163 8.40 -1.22 20.14
CA GLU A 163 9.45 -1.71 21.04
C GLU A 163 10.35 -0.60 21.62
N LYS A 164 9.86 0.64 21.67
CA LYS A 164 10.65 1.83 22.04
C LYS A 164 11.92 1.98 21.18
N ARG A 165 11.82 1.62 19.94
CA ARG A 165 12.91 1.71 18.97
C ARG A 165 12.60 2.84 18.00
N PHE A 166 13.58 3.72 17.83
CA PHE A 166 13.49 4.86 16.92
C PHE A 166 14.34 4.63 15.67
N ILE A 167 14.02 5.38 14.61
CA ILE A 167 14.81 5.40 13.39
C ILE A 167 15.19 6.82 13.02
N HIS A 168 16.47 6.99 12.66
CA HIS A 168 17.04 8.24 12.15
C HIS A 168 17.65 7.99 10.77
N VAL A 169 17.32 8.81 9.81
CA VAL A 169 17.86 8.75 8.44
C VAL A 169 18.66 10.02 8.18
N THR A 170 19.83 9.89 7.58
CA THR A 170 20.69 11.06 7.33
C THR A 170 21.51 10.92 6.04
N MET A 171 21.75 12.05 5.39
CA MET A 171 22.71 12.18 4.29
C MET A 171 24.08 12.67 4.76
N GLU A 172 24.18 13.03 6.02
CA GLU A 172 25.41 13.48 6.65
C GLU A 172 26.38 12.33 6.93
N PHE A 173 27.61 12.66 7.31
CA PHE A 173 28.64 11.68 7.68
C PHE A 173 28.40 11.17 9.09
N VAL A 174 28.02 9.92 9.22
CA VAL A 174 27.82 9.23 10.49
C VAL A 174 29.15 8.77 11.05
N ASN A 175 29.58 9.41 12.13
CA ASN A 175 30.79 9.04 12.90
C ASN A 175 30.42 8.91 14.40
N ALA A 176 31.42 8.58 15.24
CA ALA A 176 31.18 8.38 16.67
C ALA A 176 30.58 9.63 17.37
N ALA A 177 31.03 10.83 17.02
CA ALA A 177 30.52 12.06 17.60
C ALA A 177 29.05 12.30 17.20
N TYR A 178 28.69 12.02 15.94
CA TYR A 178 27.31 12.10 15.46
C TYR A 178 26.40 11.15 16.23
N ILE A 179 26.85 9.90 16.42
CA ILE A 179 26.11 8.89 17.18
C ILE A 179 25.92 9.33 18.64
N THR A 180 26.97 9.85 19.29
CA THR A 180 26.89 10.35 20.66
C THR A 180 25.87 11.49 20.77
N SER A 181 25.82 12.40 19.81
CA SER A 181 24.83 13.49 19.76
C SER A 181 23.41 12.95 19.67
N LEU A 182 23.16 11.96 18.80
CA LEU A 182 21.84 11.34 18.68
C LEU A 182 21.44 10.55 19.93
N SER A 183 22.40 9.86 20.54
CA SER A 183 22.16 9.06 21.76
C SER A 183 21.66 9.91 22.92
N ALA A 184 22.04 11.18 22.99
CA ALA A 184 21.58 12.10 24.02
C ALA A 184 20.06 12.38 23.98
N HIS A 185 19.39 12.03 22.88
CA HIS A 185 17.93 12.16 22.73
C HIS A 185 17.16 10.89 23.10
N LEU A 186 17.86 9.80 23.44
CA LEU A 186 17.25 8.54 23.85
C LEU A 186 17.05 8.50 25.36
N ALA A 187 15.90 8.01 25.78
CA ALA A 187 15.66 7.69 27.18
C ALA A 187 16.22 6.30 27.54
N GLU A 188 16.24 5.98 28.84
CA GLU A 188 16.66 4.66 29.29
C GLU A 188 15.77 3.54 28.74
N GLY A 189 16.40 2.50 28.20
CA GLY A 189 15.73 1.36 27.58
C GLY A 189 15.23 1.61 26.14
N GLU A 190 15.58 2.75 25.54
CA GLU A 190 15.30 3.04 24.12
C GLU A 190 16.48 2.66 23.24
N SER A 191 16.17 2.32 21.99
CA SER A 191 17.15 1.94 20.97
C SER A 191 16.97 2.72 19.67
N LEU A 192 18.04 2.80 18.86
CA LEU A 192 18.06 3.61 17.67
C LEU A 192 18.65 2.84 16.48
N LEU A 193 17.92 2.85 15.36
CA LEU A 193 18.41 2.45 14.06
C LEU A 193 18.77 3.70 13.25
N ILE A 194 20.01 3.79 12.79
CA ILE A 194 20.50 4.91 11.97
C ILE A 194 20.75 4.43 10.55
N TYR A 195 20.14 5.10 9.58
CA TYR A 195 20.45 4.93 8.16
C TYR A 195 21.23 6.12 7.63
N GLY A 196 22.46 5.87 7.12
CA GLY A 196 23.33 6.91 6.58
C GLY A 196 23.90 6.58 5.21
N THR A 197 24.08 7.59 4.35
CA THR A 197 24.75 7.41 3.05
C THR A 197 26.26 7.30 3.20
N LYS A 198 26.83 7.96 4.21
CA LYS A 198 28.25 7.98 4.51
C LYS A 198 28.45 7.57 5.97
N VAL A 199 29.07 6.42 6.18
CA VAL A 199 29.28 5.85 7.52
C VAL A 199 30.75 5.54 7.73
N GLN A 200 31.30 5.98 8.85
CA GLN A 200 32.67 5.67 9.23
C GLN A 200 32.84 4.15 9.44
N SER A 201 33.91 3.59 8.93
CA SER A 201 34.22 2.18 9.12
C SER A 201 34.72 1.89 10.56
N ASN A 202 34.48 0.66 11.02
CA ASN A 202 35.05 0.13 12.27
C ASN A 202 34.71 0.98 13.52
N MET A 203 33.51 1.54 13.60
CA MET A 203 33.03 2.20 14.83
C MET A 203 32.64 1.17 15.87
N VAL A 204 32.97 1.44 17.12
CA VAL A 204 32.39 0.74 18.26
C VAL A 204 31.05 1.40 18.55
N LEU A 205 29.98 0.63 18.43
CA LEU A 205 28.61 1.10 18.64
C LEU A 205 28.13 0.72 20.04
N PRO A 206 27.34 1.57 20.72
CA PRO A 206 26.56 1.15 21.89
C PRO A 206 25.60 0.01 21.55
N ASP A 207 25.31 -0.85 22.51
CA ASP A 207 24.48 -2.05 22.33
C ASP A 207 23.03 -1.73 21.84
N ASN A 208 22.56 -0.54 22.15
CA ASN A 208 21.24 -0.06 21.78
C ASN A 208 21.21 0.72 20.46
N ILE A 209 22.32 0.76 19.70
CA ILE A 209 22.41 1.49 18.43
C ILE A 209 22.85 0.57 17.31
N GLU A 210 22.08 0.58 16.24
CA GLU A 210 22.37 -0.10 14.99
C GLU A 210 22.59 0.93 13.88
N VAL A 211 23.62 0.75 13.05
CA VAL A 211 23.92 1.66 11.93
C VAL A 211 23.92 0.86 10.63
N LYS A 212 23.15 1.32 9.66
CA LYS A 212 23.03 0.78 8.31
C LYS A 212 23.40 1.79 7.25
N LYS A 213 23.87 1.31 6.12
CA LYS A 213 24.36 2.13 5.02
C LYS A 213 23.41 2.10 3.82
N ILE A 214 23.05 3.29 3.34
CA ILE A 214 22.29 3.48 2.11
C ILE A 214 23.26 3.55 0.91
N PRO A 215 23.02 2.90 -0.23
CA PRO A 215 21.87 2.00 -0.51
C PRO A 215 22.15 0.54 -0.16
N LYS A 216 23.37 0.19 0.29
CA LYS A 216 23.87 -1.20 0.42
C LYS A 216 22.91 -2.08 1.24
N ASP A 217 22.60 -1.68 2.47
CA ASP A 217 21.83 -2.51 3.40
C ASP A 217 20.31 -2.50 3.06
N LEU A 218 19.86 -1.54 2.23
CA LEU A 218 18.52 -1.55 1.67
C LEU A 218 18.36 -2.57 0.53
N LEU A 219 19.41 -2.80 -0.26
CA LEU A 219 19.39 -3.78 -1.34
C LEU A 219 19.15 -5.21 -0.83
N GLU A 220 19.67 -5.54 0.34
CA GLU A 220 19.47 -6.86 0.96
C GLU A 220 18.01 -7.11 1.34
N LYS A 221 17.22 -6.04 1.56
CA LYS A 221 15.80 -6.11 1.89
C LYS A 221 14.88 -5.95 0.67
N CYS A 222 15.38 -5.33 -0.40
CA CYS A 222 14.67 -5.19 -1.66
C CYS A 222 15.03 -6.38 -2.55
N VAL A 223 14.42 -7.54 -2.31
CA VAL A 223 14.61 -8.73 -3.16
C VAL A 223 13.89 -8.48 -4.48
N PHE A 224 14.63 -8.17 -5.51
CA PHE A 224 14.12 -8.14 -6.88
C PHE A 224 14.11 -9.57 -7.43
N GLU A 225 12.98 -10.26 -7.33
CA GLU A 225 12.81 -11.63 -7.85
C GLU A 225 13.09 -11.77 -9.36
N SER A 226 13.22 -10.67 -10.08
CA SER A 226 13.52 -10.68 -11.53
C SER A 226 14.99 -10.98 -11.90
N GLU A 227 15.91 -11.07 -10.94
CA GLU A 227 17.32 -11.36 -11.21
C GLU A 227 17.74 -12.80 -10.86
N VAL A 228 16.80 -13.63 -10.38
CA VAL A 228 17.01 -15.08 -10.20
C VAL A 228 16.51 -15.82 -11.43
N ARG A 229 17.19 -15.64 -12.56
CA ARG A 229 17.15 -16.54 -13.74
C ARG A 229 18.50 -16.63 -14.38
#